data_73b78f285910a00c7d720a9afe1a1dbc
#
_entry.id   73b78f285910a00c7d720a9afe1a1dbc
#
_cell.length_a   1.000
_cell.length_b   1.000
_cell.length_c   1.000
_cell.angle_alpha   90.00
_cell.angle_beta   90.00
_cell.angle_gamma   90.00
#
_symmetry.space_group_name_H-M   'P 1'
#
loop_
_entity.id
_entity.type
_entity.pdbx_description
1 polymer ?
#
loop_
_entity_poly.entity_id
_entity_poly.type
_entity_poly.pdbx_seq_one_letter_code
_entity_poly.pdbx_strand_id
1 'polypeptide(L)'
;MQYIRGLEHYDNARKTAVTFGKFDGLHKGHMTLVDTVKKLQDKDDVDSVVCAFDMDSPALLMLPQERQIHLEDEVDYLVDCPFTDEIRQMRAEDFIRNIIIGTFHAAYVVVGTDFQFGYNKEGDIYMLAQYQERYGYRLIVLV
;
A
#
# COMPACT_ATOMS: atom_id res chain seq x y z
N MET A 1 -14.25 -4.72 6.44
CA MET A 1 -12.80 -4.44 6.40
C MET A 1 -12.11 -5.11 7.57
N GLN A 2 -10.97 -5.70 7.31
CA GLN A 2 -10.12 -6.26 8.37
C GLN A 2 -8.94 -5.32 8.60
N TYR A 3 -8.73 -4.91 9.85
CA TYR A 3 -7.62 -4.06 10.26
C TYR A 3 -6.48 -4.92 10.79
N ILE A 4 -5.27 -4.69 10.27
CA ILE A 4 -4.08 -5.43 10.65
C ILE A 4 -2.96 -4.44 10.94
N ARG A 5 -2.30 -4.58 12.09
CA ARG A 5 -1.13 -3.78 12.41
C ARG A 5 0.12 -4.66 12.35
N GLY A 6 1.01 -4.32 11.44
CA GLY A 6 2.24 -5.07 11.18
C GLY A 6 2.09 -6.02 10.00
N LEU A 7 3.05 -5.96 9.08
CA LEU A 7 3.04 -6.80 7.87
C LEU A 7 3.06 -8.29 8.21
N GLU A 8 3.72 -8.66 9.31
CA GLU A 8 3.86 -10.04 9.76
C GLU A 8 2.52 -10.68 10.16
N HIS A 9 1.51 -9.87 10.41
CA HIS A 9 0.18 -10.35 10.80
C HIS A 9 -0.78 -10.43 9.63
N TYR A 10 -0.35 -9.98 8.44
CA TYR A 10 -1.17 -10.10 7.25
C TYR A 10 -0.95 -11.49 6.63
N ASP A 11 -2.01 -12.27 6.58
CA ASP A 11 -1.96 -13.64 6.06
C ASP A 11 -3.11 -13.85 5.09
N ASN A 12 -2.87 -13.58 3.82
CA ASN A 12 -3.86 -13.73 2.77
C ASN A 12 -3.15 -14.15 1.48
N ALA A 13 -3.45 -15.34 1.01
CA ALA A 13 -2.82 -15.89 -0.21
C ALA A 13 -3.45 -15.38 -1.50
N ARG A 14 -4.57 -14.64 -1.42
CA ARG A 14 -5.26 -14.12 -2.60
C ARG A 14 -4.48 -12.97 -3.22
N LYS A 15 -4.63 -12.82 -4.52
CA LYS A 15 -4.07 -11.67 -5.24
C LYS A 15 -4.80 -10.39 -4.81
N THR A 16 -4.08 -9.27 -4.83
CA THR A 16 -4.61 -8.01 -4.33
C THR A 16 -4.43 -6.88 -5.34
N ALA A 17 -5.27 -5.85 -5.17
CA ALA A 17 -5.02 -4.51 -5.64
C ALA A 17 -4.63 -3.71 -4.39
N VAL A 18 -3.38 -3.28 -4.32
CA VAL A 18 -2.84 -2.63 -3.13
C VAL A 18 -2.41 -1.21 -3.42
N THR A 19 -2.72 -0.29 -2.50
CA THR A 19 -2.21 1.06 -2.52
C THR A 19 -1.32 1.29 -1.31
N PHE A 20 -0.26 2.05 -1.49
CA PHE A 20 0.72 2.37 -0.46
C PHE A 20 0.78 3.87 -0.23
N GLY A 21 0.93 4.27 1.00
CA GLY A 21 1.12 5.67 1.34
C GLY A 21 1.17 5.88 2.84
N LYS A 22 1.35 7.13 3.24
CA LYS A 22 1.38 7.49 4.66
C LYS A 22 -0.01 7.61 5.24
N PHE A 23 -0.98 8.05 4.47
CA PHE A 23 -2.38 8.18 4.88
C PHE A 23 -2.58 8.84 6.26
N ASP A 24 -1.77 9.86 6.56
CA ASP A 24 -1.79 10.58 7.85
C ASP A 24 -3.13 11.30 8.07
N GLY A 25 -3.84 11.57 7.02
CA GLY A 25 -5.22 12.03 7.01
C GLY A 25 -5.82 11.54 5.71
N LEU A 26 -7.13 11.35 5.68
CA LEU A 26 -7.79 10.90 4.45
C LEU A 26 -8.12 12.10 3.58
N HIS A 27 -7.09 12.61 2.89
CA HIS A 27 -7.23 13.67 1.91
C HIS A 27 -7.95 13.16 0.67
N LYS A 28 -8.48 14.09 -0.12
CA LYS A 28 -9.15 13.78 -1.37
C LYS A 28 -8.30 12.92 -2.30
N GLY A 29 -6.98 13.18 -2.36
CA GLY A 29 -6.05 12.38 -3.16
C GLY A 29 -5.93 10.94 -2.67
N HIS A 30 -5.91 10.74 -1.34
CA HIS A 30 -5.87 9.40 -0.75
C HIS A 30 -7.15 8.63 -1.07
N MET A 31 -8.30 9.29 -1.03
CA MET A 31 -9.57 8.63 -1.35
C MET A 31 -9.62 8.22 -2.82
N THR A 32 -8.97 8.95 -3.72
CA THR A 32 -8.87 8.54 -5.12
C THR A 32 -8.10 7.22 -5.26
N LEU A 33 -7.02 7.04 -4.49
CA LEU A 33 -6.27 5.78 -4.45
C LEU A 33 -7.15 4.64 -3.92
N VAL A 34 -7.87 4.89 -2.84
CA VAL A 34 -8.79 3.92 -2.23
C VAL A 34 -9.89 3.52 -3.22
N ASP A 35 -10.51 4.50 -3.86
CA ASP A 35 -11.56 4.25 -4.85
C ASP A 35 -11.05 3.41 -6.01
N THR A 36 -9.81 3.61 -6.42
CA THR A 36 -9.22 2.86 -7.52
C THR A 36 -9.04 1.38 -7.16
N VAL A 37 -8.51 1.08 -5.97
CA VAL A 37 -8.35 -0.33 -5.56
C VAL A 37 -9.71 -1.01 -5.40
N LYS A 38 -10.71 -0.28 -4.92
CA LYS A 38 -12.06 -0.79 -4.81
C LYS A 38 -12.67 -1.12 -6.16
N LYS A 39 -12.47 -0.26 -7.15
CA LYS A 39 -12.95 -0.51 -8.52
C LYS A 39 -12.25 -1.71 -9.15
N LEU A 40 -10.97 -1.89 -8.88
CA LEU A 40 -10.23 -3.04 -9.38
C LEU A 40 -10.75 -4.34 -8.76
N GLN A 41 -11.10 -4.31 -7.48
CA GLN A 41 -11.74 -5.44 -6.81
C GLN A 41 -13.05 -5.83 -7.50
N ASP A 42 -13.87 -4.84 -7.86
CA ASP A 42 -15.17 -5.09 -8.51
C ASP A 42 -14.99 -5.63 -9.94
N LYS A 43 -13.88 -5.29 -10.60
CA LYS A 43 -13.61 -5.68 -11.98
C LYS A 43 -12.94 -7.04 -12.07
N ASP A 44 -11.96 -7.30 -11.21
CA ASP A 44 -11.15 -8.53 -11.21
C ASP A 44 -11.31 -9.25 -9.87
N ASP A 45 -10.96 -10.54 -9.84
CA ASP A 45 -11.05 -11.33 -8.61
C ASP A 45 -9.81 -11.09 -7.74
N VAL A 46 -9.75 -9.90 -7.13
CA VAL A 46 -8.67 -9.50 -6.23
C VAL A 46 -9.26 -8.89 -4.96
N ASP A 47 -8.51 -8.96 -3.87
CA ASP A 47 -8.88 -8.25 -2.65
C ASP A 47 -8.30 -6.84 -2.67
N SER A 48 -9.00 -5.88 -2.08
CA SER A 48 -8.54 -4.50 -2.00
C SER A 48 -7.81 -4.25 -0.69
N VAL A 49 -6.62 -3.65 -0.78
CA VAL A 49 -5.75 -3.43 0.38
C VAL A 49 -5.22 -1.99 0.39
N VAL A 50 -5.33 -1.35 1.54
CA VAL A 50 -4.63 -0.10 1.83
C VAL A 50 -3.50 -0.43 2.80
N CYS A 51 -2.25 -0.21 2.38
CA CYS A 51 -1.08 -0.36 3.23
C CYS A 51 -0.57 1.03 3.62
N ALA A 52 -0.82 1.40 4.87
CA ALA A 52 -0.46 2.71 5.38
C ALA A 52 0.82 2.61 6.20
N PHE A 53 1.83 3.41 5.84
CA PHE A 53 3.04 3.50 6.63
C PHE A 53 2.82 4.46 7.79
N ASP A 54 3.08 3.96 8.99
CA ASP A 54 3.00 4.74 10.21
C ASP A 54 4.40 5.28 10.52
N MET A 55 4.59 6.56 10.25
CA MET A 55 5.89 7.21 10.39
C MET A 55 6.21 7.59 11.85
N ASP A 56 5.34 7.24 12.78
CA ASP A 56 5.53 7.55 14.20
C ASP A 56 5.84 9.03 14.41
N SER A 57 5.09 9.89 13.72
CA SER A 57 5.29 11.32 13.73
C SER A 57 4.31 12.01 14.68
N PRO A 58 4.75 12.96 15.50
CA PRO A 58 3.82 13.75 16.32
C PRO A 58 2.88 14.62 15.48
N ALA A 59 3.14 14.75 14.18
CA ALA A 59 2.30 15.48 13.26
C ALA A 59 1.22 14.62 12.59
N LEU A 60 1.00 13.38 13.04
CA LEU A 60 -0.08 12.56 12.54
C LEU A 60 -1.43 13.23 12.76
N LEU A 61 -2.20 13.35 11.68
CA LEU A 61 -3.49 14.03 11.70
C LEU A 61 -4.64 13.09 12.05
N MET A 62 -4.40 11.77 12.04
CA MET A 62 -5.42 10.77 12.25
C MET A 62 -4.85 9.58 13.01
N LEU A 63 -5.54 9.20 14.07
CA LEU A 63 -5.20 7.99 14.85
C LEU A 63 -5.62 6.74 14.06
N PRO A 64 -4.98 5.58 14.31
CA PRO A 64 -5.35 4.35 13.62
C PRO A 64 -6.84 4.01 13.68
N GLN A 65 -7.50 4.22 14.81
CA GLN A 65 -8.94 3.96 14.93
C GLN A 65 -9.76 4.87 14.02
N GLU A 66 -9.39 6.11 13.90
CA GLU A 66 -10.06 7.05 13.00
C GLU A 66 -9.89 6.62 11.55
N ARG A 67 -8.68 6.15 11.19
CA ARG A 67 -8.40 5.63 9.85
C ARG A 67 -9.29 4.42 9.56
N GLN A 68 -9.44 3.50 10.51
CA GLN A 68 -10.32 2.34 10.35
C GLN A 68 -11.76 2.74 10.06
N ILE A 69 -12.30 3.69 10.84
CA ILE A 69 -13.68 4.14 10.68
C ILE A 69 -13.90 4.72 9.29
N HIS A 70 -12.96 5.52 8.80
CA HIS A 70 -13.10 6.15 7.48
C HIS A 70 -13.03 5.14 6.33
N LEU A 71 -12.36 4.00 6.52
CA LEU A 71 -12.15 3.01 5.46
C LEU A 71 -13.00 1.75 5.60
N GLU A 72 -13.85 1.67 6.63
CA GLU A 72 -14.54 0.43 7.01
C GLU A 72 -15.28 -0.22 5.85
N ASP A 73 -16.00 0.56 5.05
CA ASP A 73 -16.80 0.04 3.94
C ASP A 73 -16.12 0.20 2.57
N GLU A 74 -14.85 0.60 2.55
CA GLU A 74 -14.18 0.94 1.29
C GLU A 74 -13.25 -0.15 0.77
N VAL A 75 -12.57 -0.87 1.67
CA VAL A 75 -11.57 -1.88 1.27
C VAL A 75 -11.70 -3.13 2.12
N ASP A 76 -11.10 -4.23 1.63
CA ASP A 76 -11.10 -5.49 2.37
C ASP A 76 -10.13 -5.48 3.54
N TYR A 77 -8.97 -4.85 3.38
CA TYR A 77 -7.91 -4.82 4.38
C TYR A 77 -7.33 -3.42 4.52
N LEU A 78 -7.14 -3.01 5.76
CA LEU A 78 -6.29 -1.87 6.10
C LEU A 78 -5.12 -2.41 6.91
N VAL A 79 -3.92 -2.30 6.36
CA VAL A 79 -2.69 -2.74 7.01
C VAL A 79 -1.90 -1.53 7.44
N ASP A 80 -1.80 -1.31 8.75
CA ASP A 80 -0.92 -0.30 9.30
C ASP A 80 0.47 -0.91 9.45
N CYS A 81 1.44 -0.33 8.75
CA CYS A 81 2.82 -0.82 8.75
C CYS A 81 3.70 0.16 9.53
N PRO A 82 4.12 -0.18 10.74
CA PRO A 82 5.09 0.66 11.47
C PRO A 82 6.37 0.77 10.65
N PHE A 83 6.90 1.99 10.56
CA PHE A 83 8.11 2.26 9.79
C PHE A 83 9.34 1.94 10.63
N THR A 84 9.62 0.64 10.77
CA THR A 84 10.74 0.12 11.55
C THR A 84 12.06 0.34 10.82
N ASP A 85 13.19 0.14 11.54
CA ASP A 85 14.50 0.21 10.91
C ASP A 85 14.66 -0.82 9.80
N GLU A 86 14.08 -2.01 9.97
CA GLU A 86 14.09 -3.04 8.94
C GLU A 86 13.44 -2.55 7.65
N ILE A 87 12.27 -1.92 7.75
CA ILE A 87 11.57 -1.37 6.59
C ILE A 87 12.34 -0.19 6.01
N ARG A 88 12.86 0.70 6.87
CA ARG A 88 13.60 1.89 6.44
C ARG A 88 14.84 1.51 5.64
N GLN A 89 15.54 0.45 6.03
CA GLN A 89 16.80 0.04 5.42
C GLN A 89 16.62 -0.94 4.26
N MET A 90 15.37 -1.37 4.00
CA MET A 90 15.11 -2.34 2.95
C MET A 90 15.37 -1.71 1.58
N ARG A 91 16.19 -2.39 0.75
CA ARG A 91 16.46 -1.93 -0.61
C ARG A 91 15.17 -1.92 -1.42
N ALA A 92 15.11 -1.05 -2.41
CA ALA A 92 13.88 -0.86 -3.19
C ALA A 92 13.44 -2.14 -3.90
N GLU A 93 14.35 -2.87 -4.52
CA GLU A 93 13.97 -4.13 -5.18
C GLU A 93 13.49 -5.18 -4.17
N ASP A 94 14.08 -5.21 -2.97
CA ASP A 94 13.63 -6.12 -1.91
C ASP A 94 12.23 -5.75 -1.42
N PHE A 95 11.91 -4.48 -1.39
CA PHE A 95 10.56 -4.02 -1.08
C PHE A 95 9.56 -4.58 -2.10
N ILE A 96 9.88 -4.49 -3.37
CA ILE A 96 9.01 -5.02 -4.43
C ILE A 96 8.85 -6.53 -4.25
N ARG A 97 9.95 -7.25 -4.15
CA ARG A 97 9.94 -8.71 -4.08
C ARG A 97 9.29 -9.24 -2.81
N ASN A 98 9.61 -8.67 -1.66
CA ASN A 98 9.21 -9.22 -0.36
C ASN A 98 7.88 -8.67 0.12
N ILE A 99 7.59 -7.39 -0.12
CA ILE A 99 6.36 -6.76 0.37
C ILE A 99 5.29 -6.74 -0.70
N ILE A 100 5.55 -6.15 -1.86
CA ILE A 100 4.54 -6.04 -2.91
C ILE A 100 4.09 -7.44 -3.35
N ILE A 101 5.03 -8.31 -3.63
CA ILE A 101 4.74 -9.66 -4.12
C ILE A 101 4.65 -10.66 -2.97
N GLY A 102 5.67 -10.71 -2.12
CA GLY A 102 5.76 -11.75 -1.07
C GLY A 102 4.65 -11.65 -0.03
N THR A 103 4.31 -10.45 0.39
CA THR A 103 3.26 -10.24 1.40
C THR A 103 1.88 -10.07 0.77
N PHE A 104 1.76 -9.19 -0.21
CA PHE A 104 0.44 -8.80 -0.74
C PHE A 104 0.01 -9.57 -1.98
N HIS A 105 0.92 -10.29 -2.63
CA HIS A 105 0.61 -11.01 -3.90
C HIS A 105 -0.07 -10.07 -4.90
N ALA A 106 0.50 -8.88 -5.06
CA ALA A 106 -0.13 -7.81 -5.82
C ALA A 106 -0.32 -8.16 -7.29
N ALA A 107 -1.56 -8.07 -7.77
CA ALA A 107 -1.86 -8.04 -9.19
C ALA A 107 -1.86 -6.60 -9.70
N TYR A 108 -2.20 -5.65 -8.82
CA TYR A 108 -2.20 -4.22 -9.12
C TYR A 108 -1.53 -3.46 -7.99
N VAL A 109 -0.70 -2.48 -8.36
CA VAL A 109 -0.10 -1.53 -7.42
C VAL A 109 -0.60 -0.14 -7.81
N VAL A 110 -1.27 0.54 -6.88
CA VAL A 110 -1.87 1.85 -7.13
C VAL A 110 -1.20 2.87 -6.22
N VAL A 111 -0.55 3.86 -6.78
CA VAL A 111 0.19 4.86 -6.00
C VAL A 111 0.06 6.24 -6.61
N GLY A 112 0.36 7.26 -5.81
CA GLY A 112 0.47 8.64 -6.30
C GLY A 112 1.80 8.88 -7.01
N THR A 113 1.88 9.98 -7.76
CA THR A 113 3.08 10.31 -8.55
C THR A 113 4.32 10.54 -7.72
N ASP A 114 4.16 10.93 -6.45
CA ASP A 114 5.26 11.25 -5.54
C ASP A 114 5.66 10.08 -4.64
N PHE A 115 5.10 8.91 -4.87
CA PHE A 115 5.41 7.74 -4.04
C PHE A 115 6.88 7.36 -4.16
N GLN A 116 7.55 7.23 -3.03
CA GLN A 116 8.94 6.80 -2.92
C GLN A 116 9.04 5.71 -1.87
N PHE A 117 9.95 4.76 -2.08
CA PHE A 117 10.13 3.62 -1.18
C PHE A 117 11.56 3.13 -1.21
N GLY A 118 11.88 2.26 -0.27
CA GLY A 118 13.21 1.69 -0.15
C GLY A 118 14.19 2.61 0.54
N TYR A 119 15.37 2.08 0.82
CA TYR A 119 16.44 2.79 1.51
C TYR A 119 16.81 4.07 0.77
N ASN A 120 16.90 5.18 1.49
CA ASN A 120 17.18 6.51 0.94
C ASN A 120 16.23 6.92 -0.20
N LYS A 121 14.98 6.41 -0.17
CA LYS A 121 13.99 6.72 -1.20
C LYS A 121 14.49 6.36 -2.60
N GLU A 122 15.24 5.29 -2.72
CA GLU A 122 15.82 4.89 -4.01
C GLU A 122 14.78 4.35 -4.99
N GLY A 123 13.61 3.93 -4.51
CA GLY A 123 12.51 3.46 -5.35
C GLY A 123 11.52 4.57 -5.65
N ASP A 124 10.94 4.55 -6.84
CA ASP A 124 9.94 5.51 -7.29
C ASP A 124 9.00 4.86 -8.32
N ILE A 125 8.09 5.67 -8.89
CA ILE A 125 7.14 5.16 -9.88
C ILE A 125 7.83 4.62 -11.15
N TYR A 126 8.98 5.16 -11.51
CA TYR A 126 9.70 4.69 -12.70
C TYR A 126 10.28 3.31 -12.46
N MET A 127 10.81 3.08 -11.28
CA MET A 127 11.28 1.75 -10.90
C MET A 127 10.14 0.75 -10.83
N LEU A 128 9.00 1.14 -10.26
CA LEU A 128 7.82 0.28 -10.22
C LEU A 128 7.37 -0.09 -11.63
N ALA A 129 7.37 0.88 -12.56
CA ALA A 129 7.00 0.61 -13.94
C ALA A 129 7.98 -0.35 -14.62
N GLN A 130 9.27 -0.20 -14.34
CA GLN A 130 10.31 -1.04 -14.91
C GLN A 130 10.18 -2.51 -14.50
N TYR A 131 9.74 -2.77 -13.29
CA TYR A 131 9.69 -4.13 -12.74
C TYR A 131 8.33 -4.82 -12.89
N GLN A 132 7.36 -4.21 -13.59
CA GLN A 132 6.03 -4.78 -13.77
C GLN A 132 6.05 -6.20 -14.35
N GLU A 133 6.74 -6.37 -15.47
CA GLU A 133 6.79 -7.68 -16.13
C GLU A 133 7.53 -8.71 -15.27
N ARG A 134 8.62 -8.30 -14.67
CA ARG A 134 9.46 -9.22 -13.89
C ARG A 134 8.71 -9.83 -12.71
N TYR A 135 7.90 -9.03 -12.05
CA TYR A 135 7.21 -9.46 -10.83
C TYR A 135 5.71 -9.69 -11.01
N GLY A 136 5.18 -9.41 -12.19
CA GLY A 136 3.82 -9.80 -12.55
C GLY A 136 2.72 -8.94 -11.97
N TYR A 137 3.00 -7.67 -11.65
CA TYR A 137 1.96 -6.73 -11.22
C TYR A 137 1.74 -5.67 -12.31
N ARG A 138 0.61 -4.99 -12.22
CA ARG A 138 0.29 -3.86 -13.07
C ARG A 138 0.29 -2.58 -12.24
N LEU A 139 1.06 -1.58 -12.69
CA LEU A 139 1.15 -0.29 -11.99
C LEU A 139 0.08 0.68 -12.50
N ILE A 140 -0.58 1.34 -11.57
CA ILE A 140 -1.48 2.45 -11.85
C ILE A 140 -1.01 3.65 -11.03
N VAL A 141 -0.67 4.74 -11.71
CA VAL A 141 -0.21 5.97 -11.08
C VAL A 141 -1.29 7.02 -11.19
N LEU A 142 -1.67 7.61 -10.07
CA LEU A 142 -2.68 8.66 -10.02
C LEU A 142 -2.04 10.01 -9.69
N VAL A 143 -2.53 11.04 -10.36
CA VAL A 143 -2.05 12.40 -10.16
C VAL A 143 -2.73 13.05 -8.97
#